data_4fb108ac6d6950806f649eb4b8891d59
#
_entry.id   4fb108ac6d6950806f649eb4b8891d59
#
_cell.length_a   1.000
_cell.length_b   1.000
_cell.length_c   1.000
_cell.angle_alpha   90.00
_cell.angle_beta   90.00
_cell.angle_gamma   90.00
#
_symmetry.space_group_name_H-M   'P 1'
#
loop_
_entity.id
_entity.type
_entity.pdbx_description
1 polymer ?
#
loop_
_entity_poly.entity_id
_entity_poly.type
_entity_poly.pdbx_seq_one_letter_code
_entity_poly.pdbx_strand_id
1 'polypeptide(L)'
;MEKKYKFTKNNTLAVKGIAIFMLLGYHCFSSVERLYGANVNFAPFAQEKVMEVCGWMQQCVGIFAFLSVYGLTLSMKKQYKDLEFSGKEATLFVVKRYLHLVFMFLIPYFLCFGVTYGLGYHRYNNSLWENVISAFADILCVGRLFGTRLLIPTWWYLSLEVMLIVFLPVVIVFYKKFGWLSVGAI
;
A
#
# COMPACT_ATOMS: atom_id res chain seq x y z
N MET A 1 -31.37 0.56 -23.23
CA MET A 1 -30.97 -0.13 -21.99
C MET A 1 -29.48 0.14 -21.77
N GLU A 2 -29.11 1.08 -20.90
CA GLU A 2 -27.71 1.28 -20.51
C GLU A 2 -27.23 0.05 -19.73
N LYS A 3 -26.28 -0.70 -20.30
CA LYS A 3 -25.56 -1.72 -19.57
C LYS A 3 -24.77 -1.03 -18.45
N LYS A 4 -25.32 -1.05 -17.23
CA LYS A 4 -24.64 -0.55 -16.03
C LYS A 4 -23.44 -1.47 -15.77
N TYR A 5 -22.27 -1.06 -16.22
CA TYR A 5 -21.02 -1.79 -15.95
C TYR A 5 -20.79 -1.86 -14.45
N LYS A 6 -20.88 -3.07 -13.88
CA LYS A 6 -20.54 -3.31 -12.48
C LYS A 6 -19.07 -3.71 -12.39
N PHE A 7 -18.29 -3.01 -11.60
CA PHE A 7 -16.93 -3.43 -11.28
C PHE A 7 -16.98 -4.66 -10.37
N THR A 8 -16.65 -5.82 -10.93
CA THR A 8 -16.79 -7.13 -10.28
C THR A 8 -15.53 -7.52 -9.52
N LYS A 9 -15.61 -8.59 -8.70
CA LYS A 9 -14.45 -9.17 -8.03
C LYS A 9 -13.36 -9.59 -9.03
N ASN A 10 -13.75 -10.14 -10.18
CA ASN A 10 -12.80 -10.55 -11.23
C ASN A 10 -12.10 -9.34 -11.84
N ASN A 11 -12.82 -8.25 -12.07
CA ASN A 11 -12.20 -7.00 -12.54
C ASN A 11 -11.17 -6.46 -11.53
N THR A 12 -11.50 -6.51 -10.22
CA THR A 12 -10.57 -6.13 -9.16
C THR A 12 -9.31 -6.99 -9.17
N LEU A 13 -9.44 -8.30 -9.36
CA LEU A 13 -8.30 -9.23 -9.44
C LEU A 13 -7.44 -8.97 -10.68
N ALA A 14 -8.05 -8.72 -11.83
CA ALA A 14 -7.33 -8.39 -13.06
C ALA A 14 -6.53 -7.10 -12.91
N VAL A 15 -7.15 -6.03 -12.36
CA VAL A 15 -6.47 -4.75 -12.11
C VAL A 15 -5.33 -4.91 -11.10
N LYS A 16 -5.51 -5.71 -10.04
CA LYS A 16 -4.42 -6.06 -9.11
C LYS A 16 -3.27 -6.78 -9.80
N GLY A 17 -3.57 -7.73 -10.69
CA GLY A 17 -2.54 -8.43 -11.48
C GLY A 17 -1.72 -7.47 -12.33
N ILE A 18 -2.37 -6.55 -13.02
CA ILE A 18 -1.69 -5.50 -13.82
C ILE A 18 -0.83 -4.63 -12.89
N ALA A 19 -1.36 -4.17 -11.76
CA ALA A 19 -0.62 -3.34 -10.82
C ALA A 19 0.60 -4.06 -10.23
N ILE A 20 0.51 -5.38 -9.94
CA ILE A 20 1.67 -6.19 -9.50
C ILE A 20 2.72 -6.28 -10.61
N PHE A 21 2.30 -6.51 -11.86
CA PHE A 21 3.23 -6.52 -13.00
C PHE A 21 3.95 -5.18 -13.14
N MET A 22 3.23 -4.06 -13.06
CA MET A 22 3.82 -2.72 -13.05
C MET A 22 4.78 -2.53 -11.87
N LEU A 23 4.42 -3.00 -10.68
CA LEU A 23 5.28 -2.93 -9.49
C LEU A 23 6.61 -3.65 -9.71
N LEU A 24 6.57 -4.85 -10.28
CA LEU A 24 7.78 -5.62 -10.61
C LEU A 24 8.63 -4.89 -11.66
N GLY A 25 8.02 -4.41 -12.73
CA GLY A 25 8.71 -3.63 -13.76
C GLY A 25 9.41 -2.40 -13.18
N TYR A 26 8.71 -1.63 -12.36
CA TYR A 26 9.27 -0.49 -11.67
C TYR A 26 10.45 -0.86 -10.75
N HIS A 27 10.30 -1.88 -9.92
CA HIS A 27 11.34 -2.25 -8.96
C HIS A 27 12.55 -2.93 -9.59
N CYS A 28 12.37 -3.62 -10.72
CA CYS A 28 13.48 -4.32 -11.37
C CYS A 28 14.22 -3.47 -12.39
N PHE A 29 13.52 -2.57 -13.12
CA PHE A 29 14.05 -1.99 -14.34
C PHE A 29 13.92 -0.47 -14.47
N SER A 30 13.48 0.25 -13.45
CA SER A 30 13.24 1.70 -13.57
C SER A 30 14.51 2.56 -13.49
N SER A 31 15.65 2.01 -13.09
CA SER A 31 16.94 2.72 -13.09
C SER A 31 18.11 1.75 -13.09
N VAL A 32 19.31 2.25 -13.44
CA VAL A 32 20.55 1.44 -13.48
C VAL A 32 20.90 0.88 -12.10
N GLU A 33 20.69 1.67 -11.03
CA GLU A 33 20.98 1.26 -9.65
C GLU A 33 20.15 0.04 -9.24
N ARG A 34 18.94 -0.12 -9.81
CA ARG A 34 18.06 -1.25 -9.53
C ARG A 34 18.48 -2.54 -10.19
N LEU A 35 19.39 -2.47 -11.16
CA LEU A 35 19.97 -3.66 -11.77
C LEU A 35 21.02 -4.34 -10.87
N TYR A 36 21.44 -3.68 -9.78
CA TYR A 36 22.41 -4.22 -8.82
C TYR A 36 23.71 -4.74 -9.47
N GLY A 37 24.16 -4.10 -10.56
CA GLY A 37 25.33 -4.50 -11.31
C GLY A 37 25.12 -5.67 -12.30
N ALA A 38 23.89 -6.17 -12.44
CA ALA A 38 23.57 -7.19 -13.43
C ALA A 38 23.69 -6.60 -14.85
N ASN A 39 24.37 -7.35 -15.74
CA ASN A 39 24.44 -6.99 -17.14
C ASN A 39 23.20 -7.52 -17.88
N VAL A 40 22.16 -6.66 -17.98
CA VAL A 40 20.89 -7.01 -18.59
C VAL A 40 20.88 -6.55 -20.05
N ASN A 41 20.63 -7.47 -20.97
CA ASN A 41 20.44 -7.14 -22.38
C ASN A 41 18.97 -6.79 -22.65
N PHE A 42 18.69 -5.57 -23.04
CA PHE A 42 17.35 -5.06 -23.32
C PHE A 42 16.96 -5.17 -24.82
N ALA A 43 17.80 -5.76 -25.68
CA ALA A 43 17.48 -5.91 -27.11
C ALA A 43 16.09 -6.57 -27.32
N PRO A 44 15.29 -6.10 -28.27
CA PRO A 44 15.61 -5.10 -29.32
C PRO A 44 15.37 -3.63 -28.89
N PHE A 45 15.06 -3.35 -27.63
CA PHE A 45 14.76 -2.02 -27.14
C PHE A 45 16.01 -1.31 -26.59
N ALA A 46 16.04 0.03 -26.70
CA ALA A 46 17.06 0.82 -26.03
C ALA A 46 16.85 0.81 -24.51
N GLN A 47 17.93 0.64 -23.75
CA GLN A 47 17.89 0.56 -22.28
C GLN A 47 17.18 1.77 -21.66
N GLU A 48 17.46 2.98 -22.12
CA GLU A 48 16.87 4.23 -21.63
C GLU A 48 15.33 4.23 -21.78
N LYS A 49 14.84 3.71 -22.91
CA LYS A 49 13.40 3.62 -23.18
C LYS A 49 12.71 2.60 -22.26
N VAL A 50 13.34 1.47 -22.00
CA VAL A 50 12.81 0.48 -21.07
C VAL A 50 12.75 1.08 -19.66
N MET A 51 13.81 1.76 -19.22
CA MET A 51 13.85 2.41 -17.90
C MET A 51 12.83 3.54 -17.78
N GLU A 52 12.64 4.34 -18.82
CA GLU A 52 11.60 5.39 -18.86
C GLU A 52 10.20 4.77 -18.67
N VAL A 53 9.84 3.75 -19.48
CA VAL A 53 8.55 3.06 -19.38
C VAL A 53 8.37 2.41 -18.01
N CYS A 54 9.39 1.73 -17.50
CA CYS A 54 9.36 1.14 -16.16
C CYS A 54 9.26 2.19 -15.06
N GLY A 55 9.82 3.38 -15.24
CA GLY A 55 9.65 4.53 -14.36
C GLY A 55 8.18 4.96 -14.24
N TRP A 56 7.45 5.03 -15.36
CA TRP A 56 6.01 5.32 -15.35
C TRP A 56 5.17 4.26 -14.61
N MET A 57 5.65 3.03 -14.49
CA MET A 57 4.97 1.96 -13.78
C MET A 57 4.82 2.22 -12.27
N GLN A 58 5.49 3.24 -11.72
CA GLN A 58 5.29 3.72 -10.35
C GLN A 58 3.81 4.06 -10.05
N GLN A 59 3.00 4.37 -11.07
CA GLN A 59 1.58 4.62 -10.92
C GLN A 59 0.79 3.44 -10.33
N CYS A 60 1.39 2.25 -10.28
CA CYS A 60 0.80 1.08 -9.60
C CYS A 60 0.40 1.37 -8.15
N VAL A 61 1.13 2.26 -7.46
CA VAL A 61 0.82 2.67 -6.09
C VAL A 61 -0.56 3.33 -6.00
N GLY A 62 -0.87 4.24 -6.94
CA GLY A 62 -2.19 4.86 -7.03
C GLY A 62 -3.30 3.83 -7.29
N ILE A 63 -3.02 2.83 -8.14
CA ILE A 63 -3.98 1.75 -8.41
C ILE A 63 -4.23 0.93 -7.14
N PHE A 64 -3.19 0.56 -6.38
CA PHE A 64 -3.35 -0.17 -5.12
C PHE A 64 -4.12 0.66 -4.09
N ALA A 65 -3.78 1.93 -3.90
CA ALA A 65 -4.47 2.83 -2.98
C ALA A 65 -5.96 2.96 -3.35
N PHE A 66 -6.28 3.14 -4.64
CA PHE A 66 -7.67 3.17 -5.12
C PHE A 66 -8.41 1.88 -4.80
N LEU A 67 -7.82 0.73 -5.11
CA LEU A 67 -8.44 -0.57 -4.85
C LEU A 67 -8.63 -0.84 -3.36
N SER A 68 -7.72 -0.37 -2.51
CA SER A 68 -7.83 -0.47 -1.05
C SER A 68 -9.00 0.36 -0.54
N VAL A 69 -9.08 1.64 -0.92
CA VAL A 69 -10.20 2.52 -0.53
C VAL A 69 -11.53 1.97 -1.07
N TYR A 70 -11.56 1.51 -2.32
CA TYR A 70 -12.75 0.90 -2.91
C TYR A 70 -13.21 -0.33 -2.11
N GLY A 71 -12.29 -1.24 -1.79
CA GLY A 71 -12.59 -2.44 -1.01
C GLY A 71 -13.05 -2.14 0.42
N LEU A 72 -12.39 -1.18 1.09
CA LEU A 72 -12.76 -0.71 2.41
C LEU A 72 -14.17 -0.08 2.41
N THR A 73 -14.46 0.78 1.42
CA THR A 73 -15.78 1.43 1.26
C THR A 73 -16.88 0.39 1.03
N LEU A 74 -16.66 -0.59 0.15
CA LEU A 74 -17.62 -1.67 -0.04
C LEU A 74 -17.85 -2.49 1.22
N SER A 75 -16.79 -2.74 1.98
CA SER A 75 -16.89 -3.46 3.26
C SER A 75 -17.70 -2.66 4.29
N MET A 76 -17.46 -1.36 4.36
CA MET A 76 -18.19 -0.46 5.24
C MET A 76 -19.67 -0.36 4.84
N LYS A 77 -19.95 -0.25 3.52
CA LYS A 77 -21.32 -0.27 2.99
C LYS A 77 -22.07 -1.59 3.26
N LYS A 78 -21.36 -2.70 3.27
CA LYS A 78 -21.94 -4.01 3.61
C LYS A 78 -22.29 -4.11 5.11
N GLN A 79 -21.47 -3.49 5.96
CA GLN A 79 -21.64 -3.53 7.41
C GLN A 79 -22.66 -2.50 7.90
N TYR A 80 -22.70 -1.31 7.30
CA TYR A 80 -23.55 -0.20 7.69
C TYR A 80 -24.43 0.22 6.49
N LYS A 81 -25.73 0.07 6.68
CA LYS A 81 -26.70 0.45 5.64
C LYS A 81 -26.55 1.94 5.33
N ASP A 82 -26.53 2.26 4.04
CA ASP A 82 -26.40 3.64 3.52
C ASP A 82 -25.18 4.40 4.08
N LEU A 83 -24.17 3.67 4.58
CA LEU A 83 -22.98 4.23 5.24
C LEU A 83 -23.33 5.13 6.45
N GLU A 84 -24.41 4.78 7.17
CA GLU A 84 -24.78 5.42 8.41
C GLU A 84 -24.13 4.67 9.57
N PHE A 85 -23.31 5.37 10.33
CA PHE A 85 -22.57 4.81 11.45
C PHE A 85 -22.30 5.89 12.51
N SER A 86 -22.26 5.46 13.75
CA SER A 86 -21.84 6.27 14.89
C SER A 86 -20.31 6.36 14.98
N GLY A 87 -19.79 7.30 15.78
CA GLY A 87 -18.35 7.39 16.03
C GLY A 87 -17.76 6.11 16.62
N LYS A 88 -18.49 5.41 17.50
CA LYS A 88 -18.08 4.11 18.07
C LYS A 88 -17.95 3.03 16.99
N GLU A 89 -18.90 2.97 16.08
CA GLU A 89 -18.89 2.00 14.98
C GLU A 89 -17.76 2.28 13.98
N ALA A 90 -17.51 3.56 13.67
CA ALA A 90 -16.37 3.97 12.87
C ALA A 90 -15.04 3.54 13.50
N THR A 91 -14.86 3.83 14.81
CA THR A 91 -13.66 3.41 15.55
C THR A 91 -13.50 1.89 15.54
N LEU A 92 -14.58 1.14 15.80
CA LEU A 92 -14.53 -0.32 15.79
C LEU A 92 -14.16 -0.87 14.40
N PHE A 93 -14.69 -0.27 13.34
CA PHE A 93 -14.32 -0.64 11.96
C PHE A 93 -12.83 -0.40 11.72
N VAL A 94 -12.32 0.79 12.05
CA VAL A 94 -10.90 1.16 11.89
C VAL A 94 -10.01 0.18 12.66
N VAL A 95 -10.29 -0.05 13.96
CA VAL A 95 -9.49 -0.95 14.80
C VAL A 95 -9.48 -2.37 14.22
N LYS A 96 -10.62 -2.92 13.82
CA LYS A 96 -10.69 -4.26 13.21
C LYS A 96 -9.87 -4.35 11.92
N ARG A 97 -9.94 -3.33 11.05
CA ARG A 97 -9.19 -3.31 9.80
C ARG A 97 -7.70 -3.15 10.00
N TYR A 98 -7.32 -2.27 10.92
CA TYR A 98 -5.94 -2.06 11.30
C TYR A 98 -5.31 -3.32 11.91
N LEU A 99 -5.97 -3.95 12.88
CA LEU A 99 -5.48 -5.20 13.46
C LEU A 99 -5.35 -6.31 12.41
N HIS A 100 -6.33 -6.41 11.49
CA HIS A 100 -6.23 -7.38 10.41
C HIS A 100 -5.01 -7.13 9.51
N LEU A 101 -4.72 -5.85 9.16
CA LEU A 101 -3.53 -5.48 8.40
C LEU A 101 -2.26 -5.91 9.14
N VAL A 102 -2.13 -5.55 10.43
CA VAL A 102 -0.98 -5.92 11.26
C VAL A 102 -0.80 -7.43 11.34
N PHE A 103 -1.86 -8.20 11.63
CA PHE A 103 -1.78 -9.65 11.72
C PHE A 103 -1.36 -10.30 10.39
N MET A 104 -1.91 -9.83 9.27
CA MET A 104 -1.53 -10.36 7.95
C MET A 104 -0.09 -10.00 7.59
N PHE A 105 0.42 -8.89 8.11
CA PHE A 105 1.79 -8.45 7.86
C PHE A 105 2.84 -9.17 8.72
N LEU A 106 2.48 -9.74 9.87
CA LEU A 106 3.45 -10.43 10.75
C LEU A 106 4.21 -11.54 10.02
N ILE A 107 3.52 -12.33 9.19
CA ILE A 107 4.15 -13.44 8.45
C ILE A 107 5.23 -12.92 7.49
N PRO A 108 4.94 -12.01 6.52
CA PRO A 108 5.98 -11.46 5.66
C PRO A 108 7.05 -10.69 6.44
N TYR A 109 6.72 -10.03 7.55
CA TYR A 109 7.71 -9.36 8.39
C TYR A 109 8.77 -10.34 8.91
N PHE A 110 8.36 -11.41 9.58
CA PHE A 110 9.30 -12.39 10.15
C PHE A 110 10.07 -13.17 9.08
N LEU A 111 9.44 -13.48 7.95
CA LEU A 111 10.14 -14.09 6.81
C LEU A 111 11.23 -13.17 6.26
N CYS A 112 10.91 -11.90 5.99
CA CYS A 112 11.89 -10.94 5.50
C CYS A 112 12.98 -10.65 6.54
N PHE A 113 12.62 -10.57 7.82
CA PHE A 113 13.59 -10.40 8.92
C PHE A 113 14.58 -11.57 8.95
N GLY A 114 14.08 -12.81 8.93
CA GLY A 114 14.92 -14.01 8.92
C GLY A 114 15.85 -14.07 7.70
N VAL A 115 15.33 -13.77 6.51
CA VAL A 115 16.13 -13.78 5.26
C VAL A 115 17.18 -12.67 5.28
N THR A 116 16.82 -11.43 5.62
CA THR A 116 17.74 -10.28 5.62
C THR A 116 18.88 -10.51 6.62
N TYR A 117 18.58 -10.95 7.85
CA TYR A 117 19.60 -11.23 8.84
C TYR A 117 20.42 -12.48 8.52
N GLY A 118 19.78 -13.53 7.99
CA GLY A 118 20.48 -14.76 7.55
C GLY A 118 21.46 -14.52 6.40
N LEU A 119 21.19 -13.53 5.54
CA LEU A 119 22.10 -13.12 4.47
C LEU A 119 23.12 -12.04 4.90
N GLY A 120 23.14 -11.66 6.18
CA GLY A 120 24.05 -10.65 6.71
C GLY A 120 23.64 -9.19 6.43
N TYR A 121 22.43 -8.95 5.92
CA TYR A 121 21.92 -7.59 5.70
C TYR A 121 21.27 -7.03 6.97
N HIS A 122 22.06 -6.36 7.80
CA HIS A 122 21.58 -5.76 9.05
C HIS A 122 21.03 -4.34 8.78
N ARG A 123 19.75 -4.25 8.49
CA ARG A 123 19.08 -2.96 8.23
C ARG A 123 18.88 -2.13 9.49
N TYR A 124 18.57 -2.76 10.61
CA TYR A 124 18.56 -2.11 11.92
C TYR A 124 20.00 -2.05 12.44
N ASN A 125 20.71 -1.01 12.04
CA ASN A 125 22.15 -0.83 12.32
C ASN A 125 22.44 0.46 13.10
N ASN A 126 21.54 0.81 14.02
CA ASN A 126 21.64 1.95 14.90
C ASN A 126 21.85 1.49 16.36
N SER A 127 21.60 2.37 17.34
CA SER A 127 21.56 2.00 18.74
C SER A 127 20.49 0.94 19.02
N LEU A 128 20.64 0.17 20.11
CA LEU A 128 19.67 -0.88 20.46
C LEU A 128 18.24 -0.33 20.54
N TRP A 129 18.05 0.83 21.17
CA TRP A 129 16.74 1.45 21.32
C TRP A 129 16.12 1.88 20.01
N GLU A 130 16.88 2.49 19.11
CA GLU A 130 16.40 2.88 17.77
C GLU A 130 16.03 1.65 16.94
N ASN A 131 16.76 0.56 17.06
CA ASN A 131 16.45 -0.70 16.38
C ASN A 131 15.16 -1.32 16.90
N VAL A 132 14.95 -1.32 18.21
CA VAL A 132 13.72 -1.81 18.86
C VAL A 132 12.53 -0.94 18.43
N ILE A 133 12.64 0.38 18.49
CA ILE A 133 11.59 1.31 18.05
C ILE A 133 11.26 1.09 16.57
N SER A 134 12.28 0.97 15.71
CA SER A 134 12.09 0.73 14.28
C SER A 134 11.39 -0.59 14.01
N ALA A 135 11.78 -1.66 14.70
CA ALA A 135 11.14 -2.97 14.56
C ALA A 135 9.67 -2.95 15.01
N PHE A 136 9.38 -2.31 16.13
CA PHE A 136 7.98 -2.13 16.58
C PHE A 136 7.16 -1.27 15.62
N ALA A 137 7.72 -0.17 15.12
CA ALA A 137 7.04 0.70 14.16
C ALA A 137 6.75 -0.02 12.83
N ASP A 138 7.67 -0.90 12.39
CA ASP A 138 7.47 -1.74 11.20
C ASP A 138 6.37 -2.78 11.45
N ILE A 139 6.41 -3.51 12.57
CA ILE A 139 5.38 -4.49 12.93
C ILE A 139 3.99 -3.84 12.98
N LEU A 140 3.91 -2.63 13.52
CA LEU A 140 2.68 -1.85 13.58
C LEU A 140 2.31 -1.15 12.26
N CYS A 141 3.07 -1.37 11.18
CA CYS A 141 2.86 -0.76 9.87
C CYS A 141 2.89 0.79 9.86
N VAL A 142 3.53 1.42 10.85
CA VAL A 142 3.56 2.89 11.02
C VAL A 142 4.96 3.49 10.87
N GLY A 143 5.97 2.68 10.53
CA GLY A 143 7.37 3.08 10.50
C GLY A 143 7.61 4.35 9.66
N ARG A 144 6.97 4.47 8.50
CA ARG A 144 7.11 5.67 7.65
C ARG A 144 6.47 6.92 8.26
N LEU A 145 5.38 6.78 9.02
CA LEU A 145 4.70 7.92 9.67
C LEU A 145 5.58 8.54 10.76
N PHE A 146 6.36 7.72 11.45
CA PHE A 146 7.27 8.18 12.51
C PHE A 146 8.70 8.41 12.03
N GLY A 147 8.97 8.26 10.72
CA GLY A 147 10.31 8.45 10.16
C GLY A 147 11.33 7.42 10.61
N THR A 148 10.89 6.27 11.13
CA THR A 148 11.79 5.19 11.57
C THR A 148 12.40 4.47 10.36
N ARG A 149 13.52 3.78 10.60
CA ARG A 149 14.20 3.00 9.58
C ARG A 149 13.40 1.73 9.28
N LEU A 150 12.99 1.58 8.03
CA LEU A 150 12.23 0.40 7.58
C LEU A 150 13.19 -0.78 7.32
N LEU A 151 12.80 -1.99 7.73
CA LEU A 151 13.51 -3.24 7.39
C LEU A 151 13.57 -3.41 5.86
N ILE A 152 12.46 -3.23 5.20
CA ILE A 152 12.35 -3.22 3.74
C ILE A 152 11.84 -1.84 3.29
N PRO A 153 12.58 -1.09 2.47
CA PRO A 153 12.20 0.27 2.09
C PRO A 153 10.82 0.40 1.47
N THR A 154 10.36 -0.62 0.75
CA THR A 154 9.05 -0.61 0.08
C THR A 154 7.86 -0.69 1.05
N TRP A 155 8.09 -0.98 2.32
CA TRP A 155 7.03 -1.07 3.34
C TRP A 155 6.43 0.29 3.74
N TRP A 156 6.97 1.39 3.21
CA TRP A 156 6.31 2.69 3.37
C TRP A 156 4.84 2.68 2.94
N TYR A 157 4.48 1.79 2.00
CA TYR A 157 3.11 1.62 1.54
C TYR A 157 2.15 1.14 2.64
N LEU A 158 2.63 0.34 3.60
CA LEU A 158 1.82 -0.11 4.75
C LEU A 158 1.37 1.08 5.61
N SER A 159 2.23 2.06 5.78
CA SER A 159 1.88 3.29 6.50
C SER A 159 0.81 4.11 5.75
N LEU A 160 0.85 4.09 4.41
CA LEU A 160 -0.23 4.66 3.60
C LEU A 160 -1.54 3.90 3.80
N GLU A 161 -1.51 2.56 3.81
CA GLU A 161 -2.71 1.74 4.09
C GLU A 161 -3.31 2.05 5.47
N VAL A 162 -2.50 2.23 6.50
CA VAL A 162 -2.97 2.65 7.82
C VAL A 162 -3.69 3.99 7.73
N MET A 163 -3.12 4.97 7.02
CA MET A 163 -3.78 6.27 6.81
C MET A 163 -5.11 6.12 6.08
N LEU A 164 -5.17 5.32 5.00
CA LEU A 164 -6.41 5.08 4.25
C LEU A 164 -7.50 4.46 5.13
N ILE A 165 -7.13 3.51 6.01
CA ILE A 165 -8.06 2.88 6.95
C ILE A 165 -8.61 3.91 7.96
N VAL A 166 -7.74 4.75 8.52
CA VAL A 166 -8.10 5.74 9.55
C VAL A 166 -8.93 6.88 8.97
N PHE A 167 -8.55 7.39 7.80
CA PHE A 167 -9.24 8.55 7.22
C PHE A 167 -10.52 8.21 6.48
N LEU A 168 -10.72 6.96 6.06
CA LEU A 168 -11.91 6.59 5.27
C LEU A 168 -13.25 6.99 5.94
N PRO A 169 -13.52 6.69 7.21
CA PRO A 169 -14.77 7.11 7.85
C PRO A 169 -14.96 8.64 7.85
N VAL A 170 -13.88 9.37 8.08
CA VAL A 170 -13.87 10.85 8.07
C VAL A 170 -14.26 11.37 6.69
N VAL A 171 -13.61 10.85 5.65
CA VAL A 171 -13.90 11.23 4.25
C VAL A 171 -15.37 10.92 3.89
N ILE A 172 -15.91 9.78 4.31
CA ILE A 172 -17.31 9.42 4.09
C ILE A 172 -18.26 10.42 4.76
N VAL A 173 -18.00 10.80 6.01
CA VAL A 173 -18.81 11.79 6.75
C VAL A 173 -18.76 13.16 6.05
N PHE A 174 -17.57 13.60 5.64
CA PHE A 174 -17.40 14.85 4.91
C PHE A 174 -18.15 14.83 3.57
N TYR A 175 -18.02 13.75 2.81
CA TYR A 175 -18.71 13.59 1.55
C TYR A 175 -20.23 13.61 1.72
N LYS A 176 -20.77 12.96 2.74
CA LYS A 176 -22.21 12.98 3.04
C LYS A 176 -22.71 14.38 3.40
N LYS A 177 -21.90 15.16 4.12
CA LYS A 177 -22.26 16.51 4.57
C LYS A 177 -22.18 17.57 3.46
N PHE A 178 -21.14 17.51 2.62
CA PHE A 178 -20.79 18.54 1.66
C PHE A 178 -20.93 18.09 0.19
N GLY A 179 -21.26 16.82 -0.06
CA GLY A 179 -21.37 16.26 -1.41
C GLY A 179 -20.09 16.45 -2.22
N TRP A 180 -20.23 16.82 -3.49
CA TRP A 180 -19.11 17.03 -4.40
C TRP A 180 -18.18 18.20 -4.01
N LEU A 181 -18.64 19.14 -3.20
CA LEU A 181 -17.79 20.23 -2.71
C LEU A 181 -16.64 19.71 -1.82
N SER A 182 -16.81 18.55 -1.20
CA SER A 182 -15.71 17.92 -0.41
C SER A 182 -14.55 17.45 -1.28
N VAL A 183 -14.78 17.19 -2.57
CA VAL A 183 -13.72 16.73 -3.49
C VAL A 183 -12.82 17.89 -3.94
N GLY A 184 -13.36 19.11 -3.95
CA GLY A 184 -12.59 20.32 -4.30
C GLY A 184 -11.79 20.92 -3.13
N ALA A 185 -11.98 20.40 -1.91
CA ALA A 185 -11.31 20.88 -0.69
C ALA A 185 -10.13 19.99 -0.25
N ILE A 186 -9.82 18.92 -1.02
CA ILE A 186 -8.68 18.00 -0.83
C ILE A 186 -7.65 18.24 -1.93
#